data_f8b3b363ea0191556f829a2ee31073a3
#
_entry.id   f8b3b363ea0191556f829a2ee31073a3
#
_cell.length_a   1.000
_cell.length_b   1.000
_cell.length_c   1.000
_cell.angle_alpha   90.00
_cell.angle_beta   90.00
_cell.angle_gamma   90.00
#
_symmetry.space_group_name_H-M   'P 1'
#
loop_
_entity.id
_entity.type
_entity.pdbx_description
1 polymer ?
#
loop_
_entity_poly.entity_id
_entity_poly.type
_entity_poly.pdbx_seq_one_letter_code
_entity_poly.pdbx_strand_id
1 'polypeptide(L)'
;MKNLLLSIVGGFALSGCVGVLHTNESVQQETDSNWDLYSDTWVATDALGRTMPGIEKVGPVKDDKKRTVGIFYITWHSDNLATLKAPYRADVMKILEEAPEARLDANHPLWTEGSYHWGEPELGYFLSRDEYVIRKDMSMLADAGVDVLVMDVTNAVRYWAEWETLFTTMLKMKAEGNKVPKFCFWAFNGPVITVVQDLYDKVYKENKYKDLWFYWDDKPLLLYNAKPTLDANGGGVKNPNPHYDPKALTDASHPHYKDPDYTSEFYSDYTKEVKTFFTLRNMWWGYYEWGGERFVGTEGNWSFGYDLCDERVCNMDPSSLIATYKGEKEQAAVTPAQHPISIVGKSWTRDKKEPKLNDRDMPEPTYVPWLGKVVDDPTAYGIYFQDRWDEALKEDPQFLYLNDWNEWSAGKYKSGKAPGSESPGPTDFLGRKNPFYFVDQYNAEFNRTIQPMKGGYTDNYYMQMAQNIRRYKGVRPIPENRGYQKMSIDGQFDKWKKIKIEYRDTKGDITHRDYKGYGGNHYINNSGRNDIVLSKVAVDKENVYFYVQTANPITSSTDPNWMLLLIDADNNYSTGWYG
;
A
#
# COMPACT_ATOMS: atom_id res chain seq x y z
N MET A 1 -11.59 8.06 -7.54
CA MET A 1 -12.99 8.37 -7.97
C MET A 1 -13.76 7.06 -8.05
N LYS A 2 -14.75 6.88 -7.19
CA LYS A 2 -15.62 5.69 -7.28
C LYS A 2 -16.76 6.04 -8.24
N ASN A 3 -16.62 5.69 -9.51
CA ASN A 3 -17.66 5.86 -10.51
C ASN A 3 -18.42 4.55 -10.63
N LEU A 4 -19.69 4.56 -10.22
CA LEU A 4 -20.63 3.48 -10.52
C LEU A 4 -21.24 3.79 -11.88
N LEU A 5 -20.85 3.05 -12.92
CA LEU A 5 -21.42 3.14 -14.27
C LEU A 5 -22.58 2.16 -14.41
N LEU A 6 -23.76 2.65 -14.74
CA LEU A 6 -24.95 1.82 -15.02
C LEU A 6 -25.54 2.20 -16.38
N SER A 7 -25.80 1.21 -17.23
CA SER A 7 -26.15 1.42 -18.64
C SER A 7 -27.65 1.32 -18.96
N ILE A 8 -28.24 2.28 -19.68
CA ILE A 8 -29.62 2.23 -20.19
C ILE A 8 -29.74 2.92 -21.56
N VAL A 9 -30.24 2.21 -22.57
CA VAL A 9 -30.62 2.77 -23.88
C VAL A 9 -32.14 2.92 -23.95
N GLY A 10 -32.60 4.12 -24.17
CA GLY A 10 -33.98 4.42 -24.49
C GLY A 10 -34.21 5.92 -24.47
N GLY A 11 -34.38 6.51 -25.66
CA GLY A 11 -34.71 7.92 -25.79
C GLY A 11 -36.09 8.21 -25.22
N PHE A 12 -36.14 8.82 -24.03
CA PHE A 12 -37.35 9.44 -23.49
C PHE A 12 -37.04 10.79 -22.91
N ALA A 13 -37.91 11.76 -23.21
CA ALA A 13 -37.84 13.08 -22.63
C ALA A 13 -38.09 12.98 -21.12
N LEU A 14 -37.07 13.22 -20.30
CA LEU A 14 -37.19 13.34 -18.86
C LEU A 14 -37.85 14.67 -18.49
N SER A 15 -39.18 14.63 -18.29
CA SER A 15 -39.86 15.65 -17.50
C SER A 15 -39.76 15.22 -16.03
N GLY A 16 -38.62 15.53 -15.40
CA GLY A 16 -38.35 15.18 -14.01
C GLY A 16 -38.83 16.26 -13.06
N CYS A 17 -39.89 16.03 -12.31
CA CYS A 17 -40.12 16.76 -11.07
C CYS A 17 -39.18 16.24 -10.00
N VAL A 18 -38.14 17.00 -9.69
CA VAL A 18 -37.29 16.75 -8.53
C VAL A 18 -38.03 17.26 -7.28
N GLY A 19 -38.72 16.38 -6.59
CA GLY A 19 -39.31 16.68 -5.29
C GLY A 19 -38.21 16.45 -4.20
N VAL A 20 -37.61 17.51 -3.72
CA VAL A 20 -36.75 17.47 -2.53
C VAL A 20 -37.66 17.58 -1.32
N LEU A 21 -37.88 16.50 -0.61
CA LEU A 21 -38.57 16.51 0.67
C LEU A 21 -37.53 16.52 1.81
N HIS A 22 -37.50 17.61 2.55
CA HIS A 22 -36.78 17.67 3.81
C HIS A 22 -37.59 16.96 4.89
N THR A 23 -37.19 15.78 5.30
CA THR A 23 -37.71 15.15 6.50
C THR A 23 -36.65 15.20 7.59
N ASN A 24 -36.95 15.90 8.69
CA ASN A 24 -36.18 15.89 9.93
C ASN A 24 -36.51 14.63 10.77
N GLU A 25 -36.48 13.46 10.18
CA GLU A 25 -36.52 12.25 10.98
C GLU A 25 -35.08 11.87 11.33
N SER A 26 -34.76 12.02 12.62
CA SER A 26 -33.60 11.40 13.21
C SER A 26 -33.73 9.88 13.02
N VAL A 27 -33.13 9.35 11.96
CA VAL A 27 -32.92 7.90 11.82
C VAL A 27 -32.09 7.50 13.02
N GLN A 28 -32.66 6.69 13.93
CA GLN A 28 -31.88 5.99 14.93
C GLN A 28 -30.79 5.22 14.18
N GLN A 29 -29.56 5.72 14.26
CA GLN A 29 -28.37 4.99 13.85
C GLN A 29 -28.39 3.69 14.65
N GLU A 30 -28.68 2.57 13.97
CA GLU A 30 -28.20 1.30 14.46
C GLU A 30 -26.68 1.48 14.64
N THR A 31 -26.23 1.37 15.86
CA THR A 31 -24.80 1.33 16.18
C THR A 31 -24.27 0.01 15.68
N ASP A 32 -24.15 -0.11 14.37
CA ASP A 32 -23.45 -1.21 13.72
C ASP A 32 -21.97 -0.98 14.01
N SER A 33 -21.45 -1.70 14.97
CA SER A 33 -20.05 -1.61 15.42
C SER A 33 -19.04 -1.99 14.31
N ASN A 34 -19.53 -2.34 13.11
CA ASN A 34 -18.72 -2.75 11.98
C ASN A 34 -19.43 -2.42 10.65
N TRP A 35 -19.12 -1.26 10.07
CA TRP A 35 -19.61 -0.83 8.77
C TRP A 35 -18.84 -1.55 7.66
N ASP A 36 -19.22 -2.79 7.33
CA ASP A 36 -18.62 -3.57 6.24
C ASP A 36 -19.13 -3.06 4.89
N LEU A 37 -18.22 -2.69 4.02
CA LEU A 37 -18.54 -2.18 2.70
C LEU A 37 -18.90 -3.29 1.69
N TYR A 38 -18.62 -4.55 2.01
CA TYR A 38 -18.75 -5.69 1.09
C TYR A 38 -17.96 -5.47 -0.21
N SER A 39 -16.80 -4.82 -0.12
CA SER A 39 -15.97 -4.44 -1.27
C SER A 39 -15.52 -5.63 -2.12
N ASP A 40 -15.40 -6.81 -1.54
CA ASP A 40 -15.12 -8.06 -2.24
C ASP A 40 -16.26 -8.51 -3.20
N THR A 41 -17.46 -7.98 -3.04
CA THR A 41 -18.62 -8.27 -3.93
C THR A 41 -18.81 -7.23 -5.04
N TRP A 42 -18.04 -6.14 -5.04
CA TRP A 42 -18.20 -5.08 -6.04
C TRP A 42 -17.78 -5.56 -7.43
N VAL A 43 -18.59 -5.23 -8.42
CA VAL A 43 -18.30 -5.43 -9.83
C VAL A 43 -17.62 -4.17 -10.36
N ALA A 44 -16.44 -4.33 -10.97
CA ALA A 44 -15.72 -3.23 -11.60
C ALA A 44 -14.89 -3.75 -12.77
N THR A 45 -14.65 -2.88 -13.74
CA THR A 45 -13.71 -3.11 -14.85
C THR A 45 -12.73 -1.94 -14.87
N ASP A 46 -11.44 -2.23 -14.90
CA ASP A 46 -10.41 -1.20 -14.94
C ASP A 46 -10.19 -0.64 -16.35
N ALA A 47 -9.36 0.41 -16.47
CA ALA A 47 -9.05 1.05 -17.74
C ALA A 47 -8.37 0.14 -18.77
N LEU A 48 -7.81 -1.00 -18.34
CA LEU A 48 -7.21 -2.02 -19.21
C LEU A 48 -8.23 -3.10 -19.64
N GLY A 49 -9.49 -2.99 -19.25
CA GLY A 49 -10.54 -3.95 -19.54
C GLY A 49 -10.51 -5.20 -18.64
N ARG A 50 -9.76 -5.18 -17.52
CA ARG A 50 -9.73 -6.30 -16.57
C ARG A 50 -10.90 -6.19 -15.61
N THR A 51 -11.75 -7.22 -15.58
CA THR A 51 -12.92 -7.26 -14.69
C THR A 51 -12.52 -7.88 -13.34
N MET A 52 -12.98 -7.26 -12.25
CA MET A 52 -12.82 -7.82 -10.90
C MET A 52 -13.43 -9.22 -10.83
N PRO A 53 -12.67 -10.23 -10.41
CA PRO A 53 -13.19 -11.59 -10.36
C PRO A 53 -14.23 -11.74 -9.27
N GLY A 54 -15.36 -12.36 -9.61
CA GLY A 54 -16.38 -12.77 -8.67
C GLY A 54 -16.20 -14.22 -8.20
N ILE A 55 -17.16 -14.69 -7.41
CA ILE A 55 -17.12 -16.01 -6.77
C ILE A 55 -16.98 -17.16 -7.77
N GLU A 56 -17.47 -17.01 -8.98
CA GLU A 56 -17.39 -18.02 -10.05
C GLU A 56 -15.96 -18.25 -10.55
N LYS A 57 -15.07 -17.27 -10.37
CA LYS A 57 -13.66 -17.35 -10.80
C LYS A 57 -12.70 -17.65 -9.67
N VAL A 58 -12.94 -17.10 -8.47
CA VAL A 58 -11.99 -17.19 -7.35
C VAL A 58 -12.48 -18.06 -6.20
N GLY A 59 -13.73 -18.51 -6.25
CA GLY A 59 -14.35 -19.31 -5.20
C GLY A 59 -14.83 -18.49 -4.00
N PRO A 60 -15.49 -19.13 -3.03
CA PRO A 60 -15.94 -18.51 -1.80
C PRO A 60 -14.76 -18.07 -0.93
N VAL A 61 -15.04 -17.24 0.09
CA VAL A 61 -14.05 -16.89 1.12
C VAL A 61 -13.41 -18.16 1.66
N LYS A 62 -12.09 -18.19 1.66
CA LYS A 62 -11.28 -19.32 2.10
C LYS A 62 -10.96 -19.17 3.59
N ASP A 63 -11.37 -20.11 4.39
CA ASP A 63 -11.23 -20.14 5.86
C ASP A 63 -10.44 -21.35 6.39
N ASP A 64 -9.89 -22.16 5.49
CA ASP A 64 -9.09 -23.34 5.79
C ASP A 64 -7.79 -23.04 6.56
N LYS A 65 -7.28 -21.81 6.44
CA LYS A 65 -6.11 -21.29 7.15
C LYS A 65 -6.15 -19.75 7.23
N LYS A 66 -5.23 -19.16 8.00
CA LYS A 66 -5.02 -17.70 7.96
C LYS A 66 -4.58 -17.28 6.55
N ARG A 67 -5.18 -16.22 6.03
CA ARG A 67 -4.76 -15.54 4.80
C ARG A 67 -4.71 -14.05 5.07
N THR A 68 -3.51 -13.58 5.33
CA THR A 68 -3.23 -12.19 5.69
C THR A 68 -2.51 -11.49 4.55
N VAL A 69 -2.89 -10.26 4.26
CA VAL A 69 -2.20 -9.38 3.33
C VAL A 69 -1.64 -8.19 4.08
N GLY A 70 -0.33 -8.07 4.13
CA GLY A 70 0.38 -6.91 4.66
C GLY A 70 0.99 -6.08 3.54
N ILE A 71 1.07 -4.78 3.74
CA ILE A 71 1.70 -3.86 2.78
C ILE A 71 2.67 -2.92 3.48
N PHE A 72 3.84 -2.73 2.88
CA PHE A 72 4.83 -1.77 3.36
C PHE A 72 4.33 -0.35 3.18
N TYR A 73 4.38 0.44 4.26
CA TYR A 73 3.82 1.78 4.31
C TYR A 73 4.85 2.80 4.81
N ILE A 74 5.10 3.81 3.99
CA ILE A 74 6.13 4.82 4.20
C ILE A 74 5.53 6.07 4.84
N THR A 75 6.23 6.63 5.85
CA THR A 75 5.82 7.86 6.53
C THR A 75 6.91 8.95 6.55
N TRP A 76 7.89 8.85 5.68
CA TRP A 76 9.00 9.83 5.62
C TRP A 76 8.72 11.09 4.78
N HIS A 77 7.53 11.21 4.17
CA HIS A 77 7.12 12.42 3.46
C HIS A 77 6.82 13.52 4.47
N SER A 78 7.87 14.11 5.04
CA SER A 78 7.80 15.07 6.15
C SER A 78 8.28 16.46 5.74
N ASP A 79 7.90 17.46 6.53
CA ASP A 79 8.29 18.85 6.33
C ASP A 79 9.81 19.08 6.31
N ASN A 80 10.55 18.25 7.00
CA ASN A 80 12.01 18.36 7.08
C ASN A 80 12.70 18.08 5.73
N LEU A 81 12.02 17.39 4.83
CA LEU A 81 12.48 17.11 3.46
C LEU A 81 11.84 18.08 2.45
N ALA A 82 10.91 18.93 2.85
CA ALA A 82 10.15 19.83 2.00
C ALA A 82 10.87 21.16 1.75
N THR A 83 12.18 21.16 1.63
CA THR A 83 12.98 22.38 1.34
C THR A 83 12.93 22.83 -0.10
N LEU A 84 12.23 22.11 -0.95
CA LEU A 84 12.19 22.31 -2.40
C LEU A 84 11.31 23.51 -2.76
N LYS A 85 11.78 24.31 -3.72
CA LYS A 85 11.09 25.52 -4.18
C LYS A 85 9.90 25.17 -5.08
N ALA A 86 8.81 25.93 -4.95
CA ALA A 86 7.70 25.87 -5.91
C ALA A 86 8.03 26.60 -7.23
N PRO A 87 7.51 26.14 -8.41
CA PRO A 87 6.80 24.87 -8.58
C PRO A 87 7.74 23.67 -8.39
N TYR A 88 7.21 22.59 -7.86
CA TYR A 88 7.99 21.39 -7.60
C TYR A 88 8.50 20.77 -8.93
N ARG A 89 9.81 20.64 -9.09
CA ARG A 89 10.46 20.13 -10.29
C ARG A 89 11.33 18.90 -10.06
N ALA A 90 11.48 18.47 -8.82
CA ALA A 90 12.30 17.32 -8.47
C ALA A 90 11.51 16.00 -8.66
N ASP A 91 11.00 15.79 -9.87
CA ASP A 91 10.29 14.60 -10.31
C ASP A 91 11.04 13.98 -11.48
N VAL A 92 11.49 12.73 -11.30
CA VAL A 92 12.34 12.04 -12.30
C VAL A 92 11.61 11.86 -13.63
N MET A 93 10.33 11.48 -13.61
CA MET A 93 9.58 11.29 -14.86
C MET A 93 9.47 12.60 -15.65
N LYS A 94 9.17 13.72 -14.97
CA LYS A 94 9.08 15.04 -15.61
C LYS A 94 10.45 15.52 -16.12
N ILE A 95 11.52 15.25 -15.37
CA ILE A 95 12.89 15.58 -15.80
C ILE A 95 13.26 14.80 -17.07
N LEU A 96 12.95 13.49 -17.11
CA LEU A 96 13.27 12.67 -18.28
C LEU A 96 12.34 12.92 -19.47
N GLU A 97 11.14 13.46 -19.25
CA GLU A 97 10.27 13.93 -20.32
C GLU A 97 10.81 15.22 -20.95
N GLU A 98 11.30 16.16 -20.12
CA GLU A 98 11.89 17.43 -20.59
C GLU A 98 13.27 17.23 -21.23
N ALA A 99 14.12 16.37 -20.66
CA ALA A 99 15.50 16.14 -21.08
C ALA A 99 15.89 14.65 -20.89
N PRO A 100 15.59 13.78 -21.85
CA PRO A 100 15.90 12.35 -21.77
C PRO A 100 17.40 12.05 -21.56
N GLU A 101 18.27 12.89 -22.09
CA GLU A 101 19.73 12.77 -21.95
C GLU A 101 20.21 12.92 -20.49
N ALA A 102 19.43 13.58 -19.63
CA ALA A 102 19.73 13.73 -18.21
C ALA A 102 19.96 12.38 -17.50
N ARG A 103 19.38 11.29 -18.01
CA ARG A 103 19.58 9.93 -17.49
C ARG A 103 21.04 9.45 -17.53
N LEU A 104 21.87 10.05 -18.37
CA LEU A 104 23.28 9.70 -18.54
C LEU A 104 24.24 10.79 -18.05
N ASP A 105 23.75 11.93 -17.57
CA ASP A 105 24.54 13.04 -17.06
C ASP A 105 24.19 13.39 -15.62
N ALA A 106 25.07 12.99 -14.70
CA ALA A 106 24.91 13.29 -13.26
C ALA A 106 24.88 14.78 -12.93
N ASN A 107 25.45 15.63 -13.81
CA ASN A 107 25.58 17.07 -13.62
C ASN A 107 24.59 17.86 -14.48
N HIS A 108 23.61 17.20 -15.11
CA HIS A 108 22.61 17.88 -15.91
C HIS A 108 21.89 18.96 -15.06
N PRO A 109 21.64 20.16 -15.59
CA PRO A 109 21.09 21.31 -14.83
C PRO A 109 19.73 21.06 -14.19
N LEU A 110 18.96 20.08 -14.63
CA LEU A 110 17.69 19.70 -14.02
C LEU A 110 17.86 18.87 -12.74
N TRP A 111 19.02 18.28 -12.50
CA TRP A 111 19.32 17.60 -11.24
C TRP A 111 19.75 18.61 -10.17
N THR A 112 18.79 19.28 -9.54
CA THR A 112 19.03 20.36 -8.58
C THR A 112 19.00 19.90 -7.12
N GLU A 113 18.52 18.69 -6.86
CA GLU A 113 18.25 18.17 -5.52
C GLU A 113 18.99 16.86 -5.23
N GLY A 114 19.03 16.45 -3.97
CA GLY A 114 19.59 15.15 -3.55
C GLY A 114 18.56 14.04 -3.50
N SER A 115 17.27 14.39 -3.39
CA SER A 115 16.15 13.46 -3.34
C SER A 115 15.06 13.90 -4.31
N TYR A 116 14.41 12.96 -4.95
CA TYR A 116 13.44 13.17 -6.03
C TYR A 116 12.22 12.30 -5.82
N HIS A 117 11.03 12.81 -6.18
CA HIS A 117 9.91 11.93 -6.49
C HIS A 117 10.20 11.24 -7.83
N TRP A 118 9.90 9.95 -7.90
CA TRP A 118 10.02 9.22 -9.16
C TRP A 118 8.88 9.52 -10.14
N GLY A 119 7.70 9.97 -9.61
CA GLY A 119 6.51 10.38 -10.34
C GLY A 119 5.55 11.16 -9.44
N GLU A 120 4.45 11.64 -9.99
CA GLU A 120 3.45 12.40 -9.23
C GLU A 120 2.34 11.48 -8.68
N PRO A 121 2.16 11.38 -7.34
CA PRO A 121 1.01 10.69 -6.76
C PRO A 121 -0.32 11.27 -7.27
N GLU A 122 -1.37 10.46 -7.36
CA GLU A 122 -2.71 10.96 -7.72
C GLU A 122 -3.16 12.11 -6.80
N LEU A 123 -2.85 12.00 -5.51
CA LEU A 123 -3.20 13.01 -4.50
C LEU A 123 -2.19 14.17 -4.41
N GLY A 124 -1.28 14.29 -5.39
CA GLY A 124 -0.22 15.30 -5.44
C GLY A 124 0.99 14.94 -4.58
N TYR A 125 2.00 15.78 -4.53
CA TYR A 125 3.22 15.60 -3.73
C TYR A 125 2.93 15.89 -2.25
N PHE A 126 2.19 15.00 -1.61
CA PHE A 126 1.66 15.15 -0.26
C PHE A 126 2.71 14.93 0.83
N LEU A 127 2.37 15.34 2.05
CA LEU A 127 3.11 15.03 3.27
C LEU A 127 2.36 13.98 4.09
N SER A 128 3.08 13.15 4.83
CA SER A 128 2.53 12.01 5.58
C SER A 128 1.51 12.37 6.66
N ARG A 129 1.43 13.65 7.06
CA ARG A 129 0.46 14.14 8.04
C ARG A 129 -0.80 14.74 7.44
N ASP A 130 -1.00 14.64 6.13
CA ASP A 130 -2.22 15.07 5.47
C ASP A 130 -3.38 14.09 5.76
N GLU A 131 -4.31 14.47 6.65
CA GLU A 131 -5.43 13.62 7.06
C GLU A 131 -6.28 13.17 5.86
N TYR A 132 -6.43 14.01 4.84
CA TYR A 132 -7.17 13.67 3.63
C TYR A 132 -6.53 12.48 2.90
N VAL A 133 -5.20 12.50 2.75
CA VAL A 133 -4.45 11.40 2.13
C VAL A 133 -4.54 10.14 2.97
N ILE A 134 -4.34 10.26 4.30
CA ILE A 134 -4.44 9.12 5.20
C ILE A 134 -5.81 8.44 5.09
N ARG A 135 -6.90 9.20 5.11
CA ARG A 135 -8.25 8.65 4.98
C ARG A 135 -8.46 7.93 3.65
N LYS A 136 -7.98 8.51 2.54
CA LYS A 136 -8.07 7.87 1.23
C LYS A 136 -7.25 6.59 1.16
N ASP A 137 -6.01 6.61 1.65
CA ASP A 137 -5.15 5.41 1.70
C ASP A 137 -5.81 4.29 2.52
N MET A 138 -6.28 4.59 3.72
CA MET A 138 -6.89 3.59 4.60
C MET A 138 -8.17 3.00 4.01
N SER A 139 -9.01 3.82 3.37
CA SER A 139 -10.21 3.35 2.67
C SER A 139 -9.85 2.43 1.50
N MET A 140 -8.92 2.86 0.64
CA MET A 140 -8.50 2.08 -0.53
C MET A 140 -7.88 0.74 -0.12
N LEU A 141 -7.00 0.75 0.89
CA LEU A 141 -6.35 -0.48 1.38
C LEU A 141 -7.36 -1.44 2.02
N ALA A 142 -8.29 -0.94 2.82
CA ALA A 142 -9.36 -1.76 3.40
C ALA A 142 -10.28 -2.33 2.33
N ASP A 143 -10.65 -1.55 1.31
CA ASP A 143 -11.50 -1.96 0.18
C ASP A 143 -10.82 -3.04 -0.68
N ALA A 144 -9.52 -2.95 -0.88
CA ALA A 144 -8.75 -3.97 -1.57
C ALA A 144 -8.60 -5.26 -0.76
N GLY A 145 -8.81 -5.22 0.56
CA GLY A 145 -8.68 -6.36 1.46
C GLY A 145 -7.29 -6.48 2.10
N VAL A 146 -6.54 -5.38 2.21
CA VAL A 146 -5.29 -5.33 2.98
C VAL A 146 -5.59 -5.34 4.48
N ASP A 147 -4.89 -6.18 5.24
CA ASP A 147 -5.11 -6.38 6.67
C ASP A 147 -4.12 -5.61 7.54
N VAL A 148 -2.89 -5.39 7.04
CA VAL A 148 -1.77 -4.91 7.86
C VAL A 148 -0.93 -3.89 7.12
N LEU A 149 -0.67 -2.76 7.77
CA LEU A 149 0.40 -1.83 7.40
C LEU A 149 1.70 -2.31 8.07
N VAL A 150 2.72 -2.54 7.29
CA VAL A 150 4.08 -2.77 7.79
C VAL A 150 4.80 -1.42 7.75
N MET A 151 4.94 -0.81 8.92
CA MET A 151 5.49 0.55 9.07
C MET A 151 6.99 0.56 8.88
N ASP A 152 7.47 1.44 8.02
CA ASP A 152 8.91 1.60 7.79
C ASP A 152 9.64 2.23 8.97
N VAL A 153 10.60 1.48 9.52
CA VAL A 153 11.62 1.96 10.45
C VAL A 153 13.00 1.43 10.03
N THR A 154 13.14 1.07 8.76
CA THR A 154 14.34 0.39 8.25
C THR A 154 15.59 1.24 8.34
N ASN A 155 15.47 2.57 8.29
CA ASN A 155 16.56 3.53 8.40
C ASN A 155 16.81 4.04 9.84
N ALA A 156 16.23 3.35 10.82
CA ALA A 156 16.32 3.72 12.25
C ALA A 156 15.73 5.09 12.60
N VAL A 157 14.95 5.70 11.70
CA VAL A 157 14.23 6.95 11.96
C VAL A 157 12.86 6.62 12.55
N ARG A 158 12.49 7.32 13.62
CA ARG A 158 11.19 7.19 14.27
C ARG A 158 10.36 8.42 13.92
N TYR A 159 9.34 8.22 13.10
CA TYR A 159 8.43 9.27 12.60
C TYR A 159 7.26 9.47 13.58
N TRP A 160 7.57 9.86 14.85
CA TRP A 160 6.58 9.93 15.93
C TRP A 160 5.37 10.80 15.61
N ALA A 161 5.60 11.98 15.01
CA ALA A 161 4.52 12.92 14.69
C ALA A 161 3.65 12.42 13.52
N GLU A 162 4.27 11.79 12.53
CA GLU A 162 3.59 11.19 11.40
C GLU A 162 2.75 9.98 11.86
N TRP A 163 3.33 9.12 12.70
CA TRP A 163 2.60 7.97 13.26
C TRP A 163 1.47 8.39 14.19
N GLU A 164 1.65 9.42 15.00
CA GLU A 164 0.57 9.96 15.84
C GLU A 164 -0.61 10.42 14.98
N THR A 165 -0.35 11.18 13.91
CA THR A 165 -1.40 11.63 12.99
C THR A 165 -2.07 10.46 12.29
N LEU A 166 -1.29 9.51 11.76
CA LEU A 166 -1.79 8.31 11.07
C LEU A 166 -2.69 7.48 11.98
N PHE A 167 -2.17 7.04 13.13
CA PHE A 167 -2.91 6.13 14.01
C PHE A 167 -4.10 6.80 14.69
N THR A 168 -4.02 8.09 14.99
CA THR A 168 -5.18 8.85 15.51
C THR A 168 -6.27 8.96 14.45
N THR A 169 -5.91 9.20 13.19
CA THR A 169 -6.87 9.22 12.07
C THR A 169 -7.49 7.84 11.86
N MET A 170 -6.71 6.77 11.91
CA MET A 170 -7.23 5.40 11.80
C MET A 170 -8.22 5.06 12.93
N LEU A 171 -7.91 5.46 14.17
CA LEU A 171 -8.84 5.28 15.30
C LEU A 171 -10.13 6.09 15.13
N LYS A 172 -10.05 7.30 14.57
CA LYS A 172 -11.19 8.14 14.21
C LYS A 172 -12.08 7.45 13.17
N MET A 173 -11.49 6.95 12.08
CA MET A 173 -12.21 6.18 11.05
C MET A 173 -12.88 4.93 11.63
N LYS A 174 -12.19 4.24 12.53
CA LYS A 174 -12.74 3.07 13.23
C LYS A 174 -13.92 3.46 14.15
N ALA A 175 -13.84 4.60 14.85
CA ALA A 175 -14.93 5.11 15.68
C ALA A 175 -16.15 5.54 14.85
N GLU A 176 -15.94 5.96 13.59
CA GLU A 176 -16.97 6.22 12.59
C GLU A 176 -17.61 4.92 12.04
N GLY A 177 -17.09 3.75 12.45
CA GLY A 177 -17.53 2.42 12.06
C GLY A 177 -16.79 1.82 10.87
N ASN A 178 -15.84 2.54 10.26
CA ASN A 178 -15.09 2.06 9.11
C ASN A 178 -14.08 0.96 9.47
N LYS A 179 -13.86 0.04 8.55
CA LYS A 179 -12.76 -0.91 8.60
C LYS A 179 -11.46 -0.21 8.23
N VAL A 180 -10.41 -0.43 9.01
CA VAL A 180 -9.05 0.04 8.72
C VAL A 180 -8.05 -1.10 8.92
N PRO A 181 -6.92 -1.12 8.21
CA PRO A 181 -5.85 -2.09 8.45
C PRO A 181 -5.32 -2.01 9.89
N LYS A 182 -4.67 -3.07 10.34
CA LYS A 182 -3.83 -3.06 11.55
C LYS A 182 -2.43 -2.57 11.21
N PHE A 183 -1.51 -2.47 12.20
CA PHE A 183 -0.12 -2.19 11.92
C PHE A 183 0.84 -3.10 12.68
N CYS A 184 2.03 -3.27 12.10
CA CYS A 184 3.25 -3.73 12.75
C CYS A 184 4.43 -2.89 12.24
N PHE A 185 5.59 -2.99 12.89
CA PHE A 185 6.80 -2.27 12.48
C PHE A 185 7.83 -3.21 11.89
N TRP A 186 8.66 -2.67 11.00
CA TRP A 186 9.85 -3.32 10.49
C TRP A 186 11.10 -2.48 10.77
N ALA A 187 11.98 -2.95 11.66
CA ALA A 187 13.24 -2.33 12.06
C ALA A 187 14.42 -3.11 11.47
N PHE A 188 15.22 -2.49 10.62
CA PHE A 188 16.26 -3.21 9.87
C PHE A 188 17.67 -2.62 10.02
N ASN A 189 17.93 -1.37 9.65
CA ASN A 189 19.24 -0.74 9.64
C ASN A 189 19.54 0.08 10.90
N GLY A 190 20.82 0.41 11.06
CA GLY A 190 21.29 1.21 12.17
C GLY A 190 21.25 0.46 13.51
N PRO A 191 21.08 1.14 14.63
CA PRO A 191 21.01 0.53 15.95
C PRO A 191 19.64 -0.12 16.18
N VAL A 192 19.36 -1.24 15.50
CA VAL A 192 18.05 -1.94 15.48
C VAL A 192 17.52 -2.19 16.90
N ILE A 193 18.37 -2.63 17.81
CA ILE A 193 17.98 -2.89 19.20
C ILE A 193 17.42 -1.63 19.87
N THR A 194 18.06 -0.49 19.69
CA THR A 194 17.58 0.79 20.23
C THR A 194 16.26 1.20 19.61
N VAL A 195 16.08 0.95 18.29
CA VAL A 195 14.80 1.20 17.59
C VAL A 195 13.70 0.35 18.19
N VAL A 196 13.94 -0.94 18.32
CA VAL A 196 12.96 -1.90 18.86
C VAL A 196 12.60 -1.55 20.31
N GLN A 197 13.59 -1.18 21.12
CA GLN A 197 13.35 -0.76 22.50
C GLN A 197 12.50 0.52 22.57
N ASP A 198 12.79 1.52 21.73
CA ASP A 198 11.98 2.75 21.65
C ASP A 198 10.53 2.47 21.25
N LEU A 199 10.30 1.57 20.27
CA LEU A 199 8.98 1.17 19.86
C LEU A 199 8.24 0.46 21.01
N TYR A 200 8.92 -0.47 21.66
CA TYR A 200 8.37 -1.18 22.81
C TYR A 200 7.98 -0.22 23.94
N ASP A 201 8.92 0.62 24.39
CA ASP A 201 8.70 1.51 25.54
C ASP A 201 7.65 2.58 25.27
N LYS A 202 7.63 3.19 24.06
CA LYS A 202 6.79 4.36 23.76
C LYS A 202 5.43 4.03 23.12
N VAL A 203 5.27 2.83 22.57
CA VAL A 203 4.02 2.42 21.91
C VAL A 203 3.37 1.26 22.65
N TYR A 204 4.07 0.12 22.73
CA TYR A 204 3.47 -1.12 23.19
C TYR A 204 3.32 -1.18 24.70
N LYS A 205 4.33 -0.84 25.46
CA LYS A 205 4.29 -0.82 26.94
C LYS A 205 3.25 0.17 27.49
N GLU A 206 3.07 1.28 26.77
CA GLU A 206 2.05 2.29 27.09
C GLU A 206 0.65 1.95 26.53
N ASN A 207 0.49 0.81 25.85
CA ASN A 207 -0.75 0.41 25.17
C ASN A 207 -1.29 1.46 24.17
N LYS A 208 -0.43 2.32 23.60
CA LYS A 208 -0.86 3.30 22.60
C LYS A 208 -1.35 2.60 21.35
N TYR A 209 -2.50 3.03 20.86
CA TYR A 209 -3.12 2.50 19.64
C TYR A 209 -3.35 0.99 19.63
N LYS A 210 -3.54 0.37 20.81
CA LYS A 210 -3.65 -1.09 20.99
C LYS A 210 -4.69 -1.72 20.05
N ASP A 211 -5.77 -1.03 19.79
CA ASP A 211 -6.84 -1.49 18.90
C ASP A 211 -6.41 -1.62 17.44
N LEU A 212 -5.25 -1.08 17.07
CA LEU A 212 -4.67 -1.15 15.73
C LEU A 212 -3.48 -2.11 15.64
N TRP A 213 -3.02 -2.71 16.74
CA TRP A 213 -1.90 -3.65 16.68
C TRP A 213 -2.25 -4.89 15.89
N PHE A 214 -1.32 -5.33 15.06
CA PHE A 214 -1.44 -6.61 14.38
C PHE A 214 -0.81 -7.72 15.21
N TYR A 215 -1.54 -8.81 15.38
CA TYR A 215 -1.12 -9.98 16.14
C TYR A 215 -0.83 -11.16 15.22
N TRP A 216 0.32 -11.81 15.45
CA TRP A 216 0.73 -13.05 14.79
C TRP A 216 1.14 -14.04 15.87
N ASP A 217 0.59 -15.25 15.83
CA ASP A 217 0.81 -16.26 16.90
C ASP A 217 0.55 -15.70 18.30
N ASP A 218 -0.60 -15.02 18.47
CA ASP A 218 -1.14 -14.47 19.72
C ASP A 218 -0.33 -13.32 20.37
N LYS A 219 0.73 -12.84 19.69
CA LYS A 219 1.52 -11.69 20.14
C LYS A 219 1.59 -10.61 19.05
N PRO A 220 1.84 -9.34 19.41
CA PRO A 220 2.11 -8.32 18.41
C PRO A 220 3.28 -8.72 17.52
N LEU A 221 3.12 -8.58 16.20
CA LEU A 221 4.19 -8.86 15.24
C LEU A 221 5.20 -7.73 15.21
N LEU A 222 6.48 -8.08 15.23
CA LEU A 222 7.58 -7.17 14.94
C LEU A 222 8.52 -7.82 13.93
N LEU A 223 8.74 -7.14 12.82
CA LEU A 223 9.74 -7.51 11.83
C LEU A 223 11.06 -6.81 12.17
N TYR A 224 12.16 -7.52 12.12
CA TYR A 224 13.43 -7.01 12.61
C TYR A 224 14.63 -7.65 11.91
N ASN A 225 15.82 -7.17 12.20
CA ASN A 225 17.04 -7.88 11.90
C ASN A 225 17.57 -8.51 13.20
N ALA A 226 17.68 -9.82 13.25
CA ALA A 226 18.10 -10.55 14.44
C ALA A 226 19.59 -10.35 14.77
N LYS A 227 20.40 -10.01 13.79
CA LYS A 227 21.83 -9.75 14.00
C LYS A 227 22.03 -8.27 14.31
N PRO A 228 22.91 -7.93 15.27
CA PRO A 228 23.31 -6.55 15.46
C PRO A 228 23.80 -6.02 14.13
N THR A 229 23.14 -5.01 13.61
CA THR A 229 23.55 -4.41 12.35
C THR A 229 24.93 -3.82 12.51
N LEU A 230 25.79 -4.20 11.59
CA LEU A 230 26.96 -3.41 11.28
C LEU A 230 26.48 -2.01 10.88
N ASP A 231 27.18 -0.95 11.30
CA ASP A 231 26.91 0.36 10.73
C ASP A 231 27.10 0.32 9.20
N ALA A 232 26.63 1.35 8.50
CA ALA A 232 26.74 1.44 7.05
C ALA A 232 28.20 1.34 6.52
N ASN A 233 29.20 1.43 7.41
CA ASN A 233 30.63 1.34 7.11
C ASN A 233 31.24 -0.03 7.50
N GLY A 234 30.41 -1.00 7.92
CA GLY A 234 30.87 -2.32 8.33
C GLY A 234 31.55 -2.37 9.71
N GLY A 235 31.54 -1.27 10.45
CA GLY A 235 31.96 -1.22 11.86
C GLY A 235 30.77 -1.58 12.75
N GLY A 236 30.93 -2.58 13.61
CA GLY A 236 29.88 -2.94 14.56
C GLY A 236 29.56 -1.78 15.51
N VAL A 237 28.35 -1.22 15.43
CA VAL A 237 27.87 -0.29 16.46
C VAL A 237 27.59 -1.09 17.72
N LYS A 238 28.37 -0.81 18.77
CA LYS A 238 28.09 -1.32 20.10
C LYS A 238 26.90 -0.54 20.66
N ASN A 239 25.72 -1.15 20.65
CA ASN A 239 24.54 -0.55 21.24
C ASN A 239 24.60 -0.70 22.76
N PRO A 240 24.68 0.41 23.53
CA PRO A 240 24.70 0.33 25.00
C PRO A 240 23.40 -0.35 25.48
N ASN A 241 23.55 -1.28 26.41
CA ASN A 241 22.42 -1.93 27.05
C ASN A 241 21.94 -1.06 28.23
N PRO A 242 20.76 -0.42 28.16
CA PRO A 242 20.25 0.41 29.25
C PRO A 242 19.92 -0.40 30.51
N HIS A 243 19.82 -1.72 30.41
CA HIS A 243 19.59 -2.61 31.54
C HIS A 243 20.91 -3.16 32.14
N TYR A 244 22.06 -2.82 31.55
CA TYR A 244 23.35 -3.29 32.07
C TYR A 244 23.56 -2.86 33.53
N ASP A 245 23.71 -3.86 34.38
CA ASP A 245 24.10 -3.66 35.76
C ASP A 245 25.28 -4.57 36.11
N PRO A 246 26.51 -4.01 36.34
CA PRO A 246 27.65 -4.81 36.66
C PRO A 246 27.50 -5.64 37.97
N LYS A 247 26.55 -5.28 38.86
CA LYS A 247 26.22 -6.09 40.03
C LYS A 247 25.54 -7.40 39.65
N ALA A 248 24.79 -7.44 38.54
CA ALA A 248 24.19 -8.68 38.06
C ALA A 248 25.23 -9.75 37.69
N LEU A 249 26.51 -9.36 37.43
CA LEU A 249 27.59 -10.31 37.17
C LEU A 249 28.15 -10.95 38.47
N THR A 250 28.16 -10.22 39.57
CA THR A 250 28.98 -10.57 40.73
C THR A 250 28.19 -10.77 42.03
N ASP A 251 27.01 -10.17 42.15
CA ASP A 251 26.17 -10.22 43.35
C ASP A 251 25.10 -11.30 43.23
N ALA A 252 25.26 -12.41 43.94
CA ALA A 252 24.34 -13.52 43.92
C ALA A 252 22.95 -13.18 44.52
N SER A 253 22.83 -12.06 45.22
CA SER A 253 21.55 -11.57 45.74
C SER A 253 20.79 -10.66 44.76
N HIS A 254 21.46 -10.27 43.65
CA HIS A 254 20.86 -9.42 42.63
C HIS A 254 19.71 -10.14 41.93
N PRO A 255 18.52 -9.49 41.75
CA PRO A 255 17.35 -10.13 41.14
C PRO A 255 17.60 -10.66 39.72
N HIS A 256 18.60 -10.12 39.02
CA HIS A 256 18.99 -10.53 37.68
C HIS A 256 20.43 -11.12 37.67
N TYR A 257 20.83 -11.81 38.73
CA TYR A 257 22.15 -12.44 38.83
C TYR A 257 22.41 -13.41 37.67
N LYS A 258 23.50 -13.14 36.93
CA LYS A 258 23.88 -13.89 35.72
C LYS A 258 22.81 -13.90 34.60
N ASP A 259 21.84 -13.01 34.62
CA ASP A 259 20.89 -12.83 33.51
C ASP A 259 21.65 -12.15 32.33
N PRO A 260 21.75 -12.79 31.16
CA PRO A 260 22.43 -12.23 29.99
C PRO A 260 21.94 -10.84 29.60
N ASP A 261 20.68 -10.53 29.79
CA ASP A 261 20.09 -9.23 29.45
C ASP A 261 20.60 -8.10 30.37
N TYR A 262 21.13 -8.43 31.56
CA TYR A 262 21.63 -7.46 32.53
C TYR A 262 23.17 -7.51 32.72
N THR A 263 23.81 -8.58 32.25
CA THR A 263 25.24 -8.79 32.44
C THR A 263 26.11 -8.35 31.26
N SER A 264 25.48 -8.00 30.13
CA SER A 264 26.19 -7.50 28.95
C SER A 264 26.13 -5.97 28.89
N GLU A 265 27.29 -5.30 28.86
CA GLU A 265 27.40 -3.84 28.70
C GLU A 265 26.76 -3.35 27.38
N PHE A 266 26.78 -4.20 26.36
CA PHE A 266 26.19 -3.93 25.08
C PHE A 266 25.18 -5.02 24.74
N TYR A 267 24.11 -4.67 24.04
CA TYR A 267 23.23 -5.68 23.50
C TYR A 267 24.02 -6.58 22.53
N SER A 268 24.06 -7.85 22.86
CA SER A 268 24.37 -8.89 21.88
C SER A 268 23.11 -9.40 21.18
N ASP A 269 21.94 -9.09 21.78
CA ASP A 269 20.62 -9.55 21.37
C ASP A 269 19.52 -8.66 22.02
N TYR A 270 18.26 -8.87 21.65
CA TYR A 270 17.13 -8.17 22.26
C TYR A 270 16.90 -8.60 23.70
N THR A 271 16.40 -7.68 24.52
CA THR A 271 16.10 -8.01 25.92
C THR A 271 15.07 -9.11 26.01
N LYS A 272 15.11 -9.89 27.09
CA LYS A 272 14.13 -10.95 27.38
C LYS A 272 12.70 -10.44 27.37
N GLU A 273 12.46 -9.22 27.85
CA GLU A 273 11.14 -8.58 27.87
C GLU A 273 10.61 -8.41 26.44
N VAL A 274 11.39 -7.84 25.50
CA VAL A 274 11.04 -7.66 24.10
C VAL A 274 10.80 -9.00 23.41
N LYS A 275 11.70 -9.97 23.59
CA LYS A 275 11.56 -11.31 23.02
C LYS A 275 10.30 -12.04 23.50
N THR A 276 9.90 -11.79 24.74
CA THR A 276 8.70 -12.43 25.32
C THR A 276 7.43 -11.76 24.83
N PHE A 277 7.46 -10.45 24.62
CA PHE A 277 6.29 -9.66 24.24
C PHE A 277 5.87 -9.84 22.79
N PHE A 278 6.82 -9.86 21.85
CA PHE A 278 6.53 -9.91 20.43
C PHE A 278 6.59 -11.33 19.84
N THR A 279 5.84 -11.53 18.77
CA THR A 279 6.21 -12.50 17.74
C THR A 279 7.24 -11.83 16.83
N LEU A 280 8.44 -12.38 16.77
CA LEU A 280 9.55 -11.83 16.01
C LEU A 280 9.77 -12.64 14.73
N ARG A 281 9.94 -11.94 13.59
CA ARG A 281 10.37 -12.52 12.32
C ARG A 281 11.48 -11.67 11.72
N ASN A 282 12.54 -12.31 11.27
CA ASN A 282 13.55 -11.65 10.47
C ASN A 282 12.98 -11.23 9.12
N MET A 283 13.45 -10.13 8.53
CA MET A 283 13.07 -9.73 7.19
C MET A 283 14.28 -9.19 6.42
N TRP A 284 14.47 -9.73 5.22
CA TRP A 284 15.53 -9.37 4.27
C TRP A 284 15.11 -9.72 2.83
N TRP A 285 15.88 -9.28 1.83
CA TRP A 285 15.59 -9.52 0.41
C TRP A 285 16.63 -10.39 -0.30
N GLY A 286 17.85 -10.49 0.26
CA GLY A 286 18.99 -11.19 -0.35
C GLY A 286 19.01 -12.69 -0.13
N TYR A 287 19.83 -13.38 -0.92
CA TYR A 287 20.08 -14.82 -0.75
C TYR A 287 20.71 -15.12 0.61
N TYR A 288 21.71 -14.34 1.01
CA TYR A 288 22.34 -14.41 2.32
C TYR A 288 22.00 -13.18 3.15
N GLU A 289 21.82 -13.38 4.43
CA GLU A 289 21.93 -12.31 5.41
C GLU A 289 23.44 -12.05 5.71
N TRP A 290 23.73 -10.97 6.45
CA TRP A 290 25.05 -10.54 6.90
C TRP A 290 25.80 -11.63 7.71
N GLY A 291 26.24 -12.68 7.13
CA GLY A 291 26.93 -13.76 7.83
C GLY A 291 27.07 -15.06 7.04
N GLY A 292 26.61 -15.04 5.80
CA GLY A 292 26.93 -16.09 4.83
C GLY A 292 26.02 -17.30 4.82
N GLU A 293 25.02 -17.40 5.70
CA GLU A 293 23.99 -18.45 5.64
C GLU A 293 22.84 -18.06 4.72
N ARG A 294 22.26 -19.05 4.04
CA ARG A 294 21.08 -18.82 3.22
C ARG A 294 19.95 -18.24 4.09
N PHE A 295 19.34 -17.16 3.60
CA PHE A 295 18.24 -16.47 4.26
C PHE A 295 16.90 -16.76 3.56
N VAL A 296 16.82 -16.49 2.26
CA VAL A 296 15.58 -16.62 1.50
C VAL A 296 15.00 -18.04 1.56
N GLY A 297 13.71 -18.14 1.84
CA GLY A 297 12.99 -19.40 1.91
C GLY A 297 13.38 -20.29 3.08
N THR A 298 13.84 -19.72 4.18
CA THR A 298 14.18 -20.48 5.40
C THR A 298 13.24 -20.14 6.55
N GLU A 299 13.28 -20.93 7.62
CA GLU A 299 12.34 -20.84 8.72
C GLU A 299 12.45 -19.53 9.49
N GLY A 300 11.32 -18.82 9.65
CA GLY A 300 11.21 -17.57 10.39
C GLY A 300 11.85 -16.36 9.70
N ASN A 301 12.36 -16.54 8.48
CA ASN A 301 13.04 -15.52 7.69
C ASN A 301 12.14 -15.05 6.54
N TRP A 302 11.47 -13.92 6.73
CA TRP A 302 10.57 -13.34 5.75
C TRP A 302 11.33 -12.51 4.71
N SER A 303 10.82 -12.45 3.50
CA SER A 303 11.37 -11.62 2.43
C SER A 303 10.46 -10.43 2.14
N PHE A 304 11.03 -9.23 1.93
CA PHE A 304 10.27 -8.08 1.46
C PHE A 304 10.28 -7.94 -0.07
N GLY A 305 11.06 -8.74 -0.74
CA GLY A 305 11.18 -8.89 -2.18
C GLY A 305 12.20 -9.98 -2.47
N TYR A 306 12.28 -10.42 -3.71
CA TYR A 306 13.24 -11.42 -4.13
C TYR A 306 14.27 -10.79 -5.06
N ASP A 307 15.55 -10.92 -4.74
CA ASP A 307 16.64 -10.51 -5.63
C ASP A 307 16.79 -11.52 -6.79
N LEU A 308 15.90 -11.43 -7.77
CA LEU A 308 15.94 -12.29 -8.95
C LEU A 308 17.11 -11.96 -9.89
N CYS A 309 17.88 -10.93 -9.60
CA CYS A 309 19.13 -10.63 -10.29
C CYS A 309 20.29 -11.45 -9.77
N ASP A 310 20.20 -11.96 -8.55
CA ASP A 310 21.11 -12.98 -8.05
C ASP A 310 20.75 -14.33 -8.71
N GLU A 311 21.68 -14.89 -9.47
CA GLU A 311 21.45 -16.16 -10.18
C GLU A 311 21.06 -17.30 -9.24
N ARG A 312 21.52 -17.29 -7.99
CA ARG A 312 21.14 -18.27 -6.97
C ARG A 312 19.65 -18.19 -6.67
N VAL A 313 19.11 -16.97 -6.53
CA VAL A 313 17.68 -16.72 -6.27
C VAL A 313 16.84 -16.93 -7.53
N CYS A 314 17.30 -16.41 -8.67
CA CYS A 314 16.61 -16.56 -9.95
C CYS A 314 16.40 -18.03 -10.35
N ASN A 315 17.37 -18.89 -10.07
CA ASN A 315 17.32 -20.31 -10.45
C ASN A 315 16.61 -21.20 -9.40
N MET A 316 16.17 -20.64 -8.26
CA MET A 316 15.40 -21.41 -7.28
C MET A 316 13.99 -21.69 -7.79
N ASP A 317 13.47 -22.86 -7.44
CA ASP A 317 12.04 -23.12 -7.56
C ASP A 317 11.26 -22.09 -6.71
N PRO A 318 10.16 -21.50 -7.22
CA PRO A 318 9.38 -20.52 -6.46
C PRO A 318 8.95 -20.99 -5.07
N SER A 319 8.64 -22.28 -4.89
CA SER A 319 8.32 -22.85 -3.58
C SER A 319 9.45 -22.73 -2.56
N SER A 320 10.70 -22.71 -3.05
CA SER A 320 11.90 -22.56 -2.21
C SER A 320 12.17 -21.12 -1.79
N LEU A 321 11.43 -20.13 -2.32
CA LEU A 321 11.50 -18.73 -1.90
C LEU A 321 10.60 -18.43 -0.68
N ILE A 322 9.64 -19.32 -0.41
CA ILE A 322 8.62 -19.10 0.61
C ILE A 322 9.21 -19.33 2.00
N ALA A 323 9.13 -18.34 2.85
CA ALA A 323 9.50 -18.50 4.25
C ALA A 323 8.57 -19.52 4.93
N THR A 324 9.15 -20.39 5.75
CA THR A 324 8.39 -21.38 6.51
C THR A 324 8.43 -21.09 8.00
N TYR A 325 7.46 -21.61 8.73
CA TYR A 325 7.48 -21.63 10.18
C TYR A 325 6.74 -22.86 10.71
N LYS A 326 7.41 -23.66 11.54
CA LYS A 326 6.88 -24.93 12.07
C LYS A 326 6.37 -25.89 10.97
N GLY A 327 7.05 -25.88 9.84
CA GLY A 327 6.70 -26.74 8.70
C GLY A 327 5.61 -26.20 7.77
N GLU A 328 5.00 -25.05 8.10
CA GLU A 328 3.98 -24.40 7.27
C GLU A 328 4.60 -23.33 6.37
N LYS A 329 4.02 -23.10 5.18
CA LYS A 329 4.36 -21.97 4.31
C LYS A 329 3.83 -20.69 4.92
N GLU A 330 4.71 -19.91 5.55
CA GLU A 330 4.30 -18.76 6.33
C GLU A 330 4.20 -17.49 5.49
N GLN A 331 5.25 -17.12 4.72
CA GLN A 331 5.25 -15.82 4.06
C GLN A 331 5.86 -15.84 2.66
N ALA A 332 5.24 -15.10 1.73
CA ALA A 332 5.79 -14.75 0.43
C ALA A 332 5.74 -13.24 0.20
N ALA A 333 6.71 -12.73 -0.57
CA ALA A 333 6.76 -11.34 -1.00
C ALA A 333 6.22 -11.17 -2.42
N VAL A 334 5.51 -10.07 -2.65
CA VAL A 334 5.04 -9.63 -3.96
C VAL A 334 5.36 -8.16 -4.12
N THR A 335 6.04 -7.78 -5.20
CA THR A 335 6.47 -6.42 -5.47
C THR A 335 6.30 -6.04 -6.93
N PRO A 336 5.91 -4.79 -7.26
CA PRO A 336 5.81 -4.33 -8.65
C PRO A 336 7.13 -4.32 -9.42
N ALA A 337 8.25 -4.07 -8.74
CA ALA A 337 9.59 -4.14 -9.32
C ALA A 337 10.62 -4.62 -8.28
N GLN A 338 11.80 -5.00 -8.76
CA GLN A 338 12.90 -5.34 -7.88
C GLN A 338 13.55 -4.10 -7.27
N HIS A 339 14.31 -4.31 -6.23
CA HIS A 339 15.14 -3.28 -5.60
C HIS A 339 16.16 -2.73 -6.61
N PRO A 340 16.12 -1.44 -7.02
CA PRO A 340 16.93 -0.94 -8.12
C PRO A 340 18.40 -0.68 -7.77
N ILE A 341 18.81 -0.88 -6.53
CA ILE A 341 20.19 -0.69 -6.06
C ILE A 341 21.10 -1.87 -6.40
N SER A 342 20.58 -3.06 -6.56
CA SER A 342 21.32 -4.16 -7.15
C SER A 342 21.37 -3.98 -8.66
N ILE A 343 22.26 -4.68 -9.34
CA ILE A 343 22.60 -4.57 -10.76
C ILE A 343 21.39 -4.29 -11.67
N VAL A 344 20.19 -4.45 -11.20
CA VAL A 344 19.01 -4.48 -12.02
C VAL A 344 17.80 -3.98 -11.25
N GLY A 345 17.45 -2.76 -11.28
CA GLY A 345 16.09 -2.34 -11.00
C GLY A 345 15.11 -2.87 -12.06
N LYS A 346 15.29 -4.09 -12.55
CA LYS A 346 14.54 -4.61 -13.70
C LYS A 346 13.31 -5.35 -13.24
N SER A 347 12.20 -5.08 -13.90
CA SER A 347 10.92 -5.73 -13.64
C SER A 347 10.75 -7.09 -14.33
N TRP A 348 11.73 -7.58 -15.09
CA TRP A 348 11.62 -8.80 -15.91
C TRP A 348 12.84 -9.70 -15.74
N THR A 349 12.84 -10.62 -14.84
CA THR A 349 14.10 -11.30 -14.51
C THR A 349 14.11 -12.80 -14.53
N ARG A 350 13.06 -13.48 -14.09
CA ARG A 350 13.15 -14.94 -13.92
C ARG A 350 13.37 -15.68 -15.23
N ASP A 351 12.68 -15.28 -16.29
CA ASP A 351 12.86 -15.88 -17.63
C ASP A 351 13.85 -15.13 -18.51
N LYS A 352 14.52 -14.10 -17.94
CA LYS A 352 15.51 -13.23 -18.61
C LYS A 352 14.97 -12.52 -19.86
N LYS A 353 13.64 -12.37 -19.97
CA LYS A 353 12.99 -11.58 -21.02
C LYS A 353 12.76 -10.16 -20.52
N GLU A 354 13.82 -9.39 -20.53
CA GLU A 354 13.78 -7.99 -20.16
C GLU A 354 13.20 -7.15 -21.29
N PRO A 355 12.36 -6.14 -20.99
CA PRO A 355 11.89 -5.22 -22.01
C PRO A 355 13.05 -4.40 -22.54
N LYS A 356 13.01 -4.10 -23.82
CA LYS A 356 13.87 -3.08 -24.40
C LYS A 356 13.41 -1.72 -23.89
N LEU A 357 14.36 -0.86 -23.48
CA LEU A 357 14.06 0.45 -22.91
C LEU A 357 14.31 1.57 -23.94
N ASN A 358 13.43 2.57 -23.92
CA ASN A 358 13.58 3.80 -24.67
C ASN A 358 14.57 4.77 -23.99
N ASP A 359 14.69 5.98 -24.52
CA ASP A 359 15.58 7.04 -24.02
C ASP A 359 15.16 7.65 -22.67
N ARG A 360 13.99 7.30 -22.14
CA ARG A 360 13.51 7.65 -20.79
C ARG A 360 13.57 6.47 -19.83
N ASP A 361 14.26 5.40 -20.23
CA ASP A 361 14.31 4.14 -19.47
C ASP A 361 12.93 3.51 -19.20
N MET A 362 11.97 3.75 -20.09
CA MET A 362 10.66 3.11 -20.08
C MET A 362 10.61 1.99 -21.13
N PRO A 363 9.85 0.92 -20.88
CA PRO A 363 9.74 -0.17 -21.83
C PRO A 363 9.22 0.29 -23.20
N GLU A 364 9.85 -0.19 -24.27
CA GLU A 364 9.28 -0.12 -25.61
C GLU A 364 8.07 -1.06 -25.73
N PRO A 365 7.22 -0.92 -26.78
CA PRO A 365 6.10 -1.83 -27.02
C PRO A 365 6.51 -3.28 -26.89
N THR A 366 5.83 -4.04 -26.05
CA THR A 366 6.26 -5.36 -25.61
C THR A 366 5.11 -6.36 -25.66
N TYR A 367 5.42 -7.61 -25.99
CA TYR A 367 4.46 -8.72 -25.97
C TYR A 367 4.08 -9.08 -24.53
N VAL A 368 2.79 -9.05 -24.24
CA VAL A 368 2.23 -9.45 -22.93
C VAL A 368 1.69 -10.87 -23.03
N PRO A 369 2.30 -11.86 -22.34
CA PRO A 369 1.97 -13.29 -22.52
C PRO A 369 0.50 -13.64 -22.29
N TRP A 370 -0.09 -13.15 -21.23
CA TRP A 370 -1.51 -13.46 -20.90
C TRP A 370 -2.54 -12.72 -21.76
N LEU A 371 -2.12 -11.66 -22.50
CA LEU A 371 -2.96 -10.99 -23.48
C LEU A 371 -2.77 -11.55 -24.89
N GLY A 372 -1.69 -12.29 -25.14
CA GLY A 372 -1.36 -12.83 -26.44
C GLY A 372 -1.08 -11.77 -27.51
N LYS A 373 -0.71 -10.54 -27.12
CA LYS A 373 -0.49 -9.41 -28.02
C LYS A 373 0.62 -8.47 -27.54
N VAL A 374 1.16 -7.68 -28.48
CA VAL A 374 2.02 -6.54 -28.15
C VAL A 374 1.17 -5.38 -27.63
N VAL A 375 1.61 -4.71 -26.59
CA VAL A 375 1.02 -3.49 -26.03
C VAL A 375 2.02 -2.35 -26.10
N ASP A 376 1.52 -1.13 -26.32
CA ASP A 376 2.37 0.05 -26.46
C ASP A 376 2.91 0.54 -25.12
N ASP A 377 2.14 0.36 -24.04
CA ASP A 377 2.54 0.69 -22.66
C ASP A 377 2.48 -0.55 -21.76
N PRO A 378 3.53 -1.38 -21.75
CA PRO A 378 3.56 -2.58 -20.91
C PRO A 378 3.63 -2.28 -19.41
N THR A 379 4.14 -1.12 -19.01
CA THR A 379 4.21 -0.68 -17.63
C THR A 379 2.83 -0.63 -16.97
N ALA A 380 1.83 -0.11 -17.70
CA ALA A 380 0.44 -0.03 -17.20
C ALA A 380 -0.15 -1.40 -16.84
N TYR A 381 0.34 -2.47 -17.45
CA TYR A 381 -0.15 -3.84 -17.20
C TYR A 381 0.49 -4.51 -15.98
N GLY A 382 1.59 -3.97 -15.43
CA GLY A 382 2.26 -4.55 -14.27
C GLY A 382 2.67 -6.00 -14.51
N ILE A 383 3.44 -6.27 -15.59
CA ILE A 383 3.74 -7.64 -16.04
C ILE A 383 4.57 -8.39 -14.99
N TYR A 384 5.65 -7.76 -14.50
CA TYR A 384 6.46 -8.33 -13.42
C TYR A 384 5.63 -8.53 -12.14
N PHE A 385 4.80 -7.56 -11.82
CA PHE A 385 3.91 -7.60 -10.66
C PHE A 385 2.96 -8.80 -10.74
N GLN A 386 2.35 -9.05 -11.92
CA GLN A 386 1.48 -10.21 -12.12
C GLN A 386 2.25 -11.53 -11.99
N ASP A 387 3.45 -11.60 -12.50
CA ASP A 387 4.31 -12.79 -12.39
C ASP A 387 4.62 -13.12 -10.92
N ARG A 388 4.93 -12.08 -10.10
CA ARG A 388 5.14 -12.25 -8.65
C ARG A 388 3.86 -12.71 -7.93
N TRP A 389 2.71 -12.15 -8.32
CA TRP A 389 1.42 -12.61 -7.80
C TRP A 389 1.14 -14.07 -8.13
N ASP A 390 1.34 -14.47 -9.36
CA ASP A 390 1.02 -15.84 -9.82
C ASP A 390 1.92 -16.88 -9.13
N GLU A 391 3.22 -16.59 -8.92
CA GLU A 391 4.10 -17.43 -8.12
C GLU A 391 3.63 -17.53 -6.66
N ALA A 392 3.35 -16.40 -6.02
CA ALA A 392 2.92 -16.38 -4.62
C ALA A 392 1.56 -17.08 -4.40
N LEU A 393 0.60 -16.86 -5.31
CA LEU A 393 -0.73 -17.50 -5.26
C LEU A 393 -0.67 -19.00 -5.45
N LYS A 394 0.26 -19.49 -6.30
CA LYS A 394 0.50 -20.93 -6.49
C LYS A 394 0.99 -21.58 -5.20
N GLU A 395 1.83 -20.90 -4.47
CA GLU A 395 2.41 -21.41 -3.22
C GLU A 395 1.46 -21.27 -2.02
N ASP A 396 0.50 -20.33 -2.08
CA ASP A 396 -0.58 -20.11 -1.12
C ASP A 396 -0.09 -20.02 0.34
N PRO A 397 0.82 -19.07 0.70
CA PRO A 397 1.31 -18.93 2.06
C PRO A 397 0.24 -18.36 3.00
N GLN A 398 0.52 -18.30 4.31
CA GLN A 398 -0.39 -17.68 5.30
C GLN A 398 -0.36 -16.16 5.28
N PHE A 399 0.76 -15.56 4.86
CA PHE A 399 0.96 -14.12 4.80
C PHE A 399 1.55 -13.70 3.45
N LEU A 400 0.86 -12.81 2.74
CA LEU A 400 1.38 -12.14 1.56
C LEU A 400 1.86 -10.74 1.95
N TYR A 401 3.13 -10.47 1.69
CA TYR A 401 3.73 -9.17 1.92
C TYR A 401 3.87 -8.41 0.60
N LEU A 402 3.23 -7.24 0.53
CA LEU A 402 3.28 -6.35 -0.63
C LEU A 402 4.28 -5.24 -0.38
N ASN A 403 5.14 -4.98 -1.30
CA ASN A 403 6.18 -3.97 -1.19
C ASN A 403 6.20 -3.10 -2.46
N ASP A 404 5.68 -1.86 -2.40
CA ASP A 404 5.11 -1.14 -1.26
C ASP A 404 3.81 -0.40 -1.64
N TRP A 405 3.25 0.39 -0.69
CA TRP A 405 2.12 1.25 -0.99
C TRP A 405 2.54 2.59 -1.59
N ASN A 406 3.44 3.35 -0.92
CA ASN A 406 3.60 4.79 -1.17
C ASN A 406 5.04 5.31 -1.06
N GLU A 407 6.03 4.58 -1.52
CA GLU A 407 7.42 5.04 -1.54
C GLU A 407 7.69 5.96 -2.75
N TRP A 408 7.29 7.22 -2.63
CA TRP A 408 7.34 8.19 -3.74
C TRP A 408 8.68 8.89 -3.93
N SER A 409 9.54 8.93 -2.93
CA SER A 409 10.80 9.68 -3.00
C SER A 409 12.03 8.79 -2.84
N ALA A 410 13.06 9.07 -3.66
CA ALA A 410 14.32 8.36 -3.66
C ALA A 410 15.50 9.33 -3.67
N GLY A 411 16.58 8.95 -2.99
CA GLY A 411 17.85 9.64 -3.06
C GLY A 411 18.59 9.36 -4.37
N LYS A 412 19.19 10.41 -4.95
CA LYS A 412 20.11 10.29 -6.08
C LYS A 412 21.55 10.21 -5.59
N TYR A 413 22.25 9.14 -5.92
CA TYR A 413 23.60 8.87 -5.43
C TYR A 413 24.58 8.69 -6.56
N LYS A 414 25.82 9.10 -6.33
CA LYS A 414 26.91 8.91 -7.28
C LYS A 414 27.25 7.42 -7.41
N SER A 415 27.42 6.93 -8.63
CA SER A 415 27.88 5.56 -8.89
C SER A 415 29.20 5.24 -8.19
N GLY A 416 29.32 4.03 -7.69
CA GLY A 416 30.47 3.54 -6.95
C GLY A 416 30.53 3.98 -5.48
N LYS A 417 29.53 4.70 -4.97
CA LYS A 417 29.40 5.09 -3.56
C LYS A 417 28.11 4.55 -2.97
N ALA A 418 28.17 3.97 -1.79
CA ALA A 418 26.97 3.57 -1.06
C ALA A 418 26.24 4.80 -0.48
N PRO A 419 24.91 4.75 -0.27
CA PRO A 419 24.15 5.85 0.31
C PRO A 419 24.73 6.29 1.66
N GLY A 420 24.97 7.59 1.79
CA GLY A 420 25.41 8.18 3.07
C GLY A 420 26.79 7.75 3.58
N SER A 421 27.59 7.05 2.76
CA SER A 421 28.90 6.56 3.18
C SER A 421 29.98 6.69 2.09
N GLU A 422 31.25 6.48 2.50
CA GLU A 422 32.39 6.38 1.57
C GLU A 422 32.63 4.93 1.10
N SER A 423 31.84 3.98 1.56
CA SER A 423 31.93 2.59 1.14
C SER A 423 31.65 2.43 -0.35
N PRO A 424 32.21 1.41 -1.02
CA PRO A 424 31.86 1.10 -2.40
C PRO A 424 30.37 0.82 -2.54
N GLY A 425 29.77 1.35 -3.59
CA GLY A 425 28.35 1.17 -3.93
C GLY A 425 28.18 0.72 -5.38
N PRO A 426 26.94 0.59 -5.85
CA PRO A 426 26.62 0.16 -7.19
C PRO A 426 27.28 1.04 -8.26
N THR A 427 27.77 0.42 -9.33
CA THR A 427 28.24 1.09 -10.54
C THR A 427 27.28 0.88 -11.70
N ASP A 428 26.48 -0.16 -11.62
CA ASP A 428 25.47 -0.52 -12.64
C ASP A 428 24.08 -0.16 -12.13
N PHE A 429 23.30 0.43 -13.00
CA PHE A 429 21.92 0.80 -12.74
C PHE A 429 21.07 0.44 -13.97
N LEU A 430 20.01 -0.29 -13.78
CA LEU A 430 19.17 -0.82 -14.86
C LEU A 430 19.97 -1.70 -15.87
N GLY A 431 20.98 -2.42 -15.37
CA GLY A 431 21.81 -3.29 -16.21
C GLY A 431 22.81 -2.58 -17.12
N ARG A 432 23.08 -1.32 -16.87
CA ARG A 432 24.11 -0.54 -17.56
C ARG A 432 24.95 0.27 -16.60
N LYS A 433 26.16 0.65 -17.02
CA LYS A 433 26.99 1.60 -16.25
C LYS A 433 26.41 2.99 -16.34
N ASN A 434 26.16 3.58 -15.18
CA ASN A 434 25.59 4.91 -15.05
C ASN A 434 26.48 5.81 -14.19
N PRO A 435 26.46 7.14 -14.40
CA PRO A 435 27.18 8.08 -13.52
C PRO A 435 26.54 8.25 -12.15
N PHE A 436 25.28 7.88 -11.99
CA PHE A 436 24.50 7.93 -10.75
C PHE A 436 23.45 6.80 -10.73
N TYR A 437 22.82 6.62 -9.59
CA TYR A 437 21.66 5.72 -9.40
C TYR A 437 20.70 6.30 -8.38
N PHE A 438 19.48 5.79 -8.38
CA PHE A 438 18.48 6.04 -7.34
C PHE A 438 18.32 4.80 -6.48
N VAL A 439 18.08 4.99 -5.18
CA VAL A 439 17.75 3.90 -4.28
C VAL A 439 16.26 3.64 -4.37
N ASP A 440 15.88 2.39 -4.56
CA ASP A 440 14.52 1.85 -4.50
C ASP A 440 13.54 2.30 -5.59
N GLN A 441 13.63 3.53 -6.07
CA GLN A 441 12.64 4.14 -6.95
C GLN A 441 13.31 4.90 -8.10
N TYR A 442 12.71 4.86 -9.30
CA TYR A 442 13.25 5.61 -10.44
C TYR A 442 12.16 6.22 -11.34
N ASN A 443 11.28 5.40 -11.90
CA ASN A 443 10.18 5.81 -12.77
C ASN A 443 9.01 4.83 -12.65
N ALA A 444 7.96 5.00 -13.45
CA ALA A 444 6.76 4.17 -13.38
C ALA A 444 7.01 2.65 -13.58
N GLU A 445 8.05 2.27 -14.32
CA GLU A 445 8.44 0.86 -14.50
C GLU A 445 9.28 0.35 -13.33
N PHE A 446 10.25 1.14 -12.89
CA PHE A 446 11.23 0.76 -11.87
C PHE A 446 10.92 1.41 -10.53
N ASN A 447 9.80 1.02 -9.95
CA ASN A 447 9.37 1.41 -8.61
C ASN A 447 8.58 0.27 -7.98
N ARG A 448 8.38 0.35 -6.68
CA ARG A 448 7.63 -0.66 -5.92
C ARG A 448 6.26 -0.16 -5.46
N THR A 449 5.94 1.10 -5.74
CA THR A 449 4.72 1.76 -5.28
C THR A 449 3.48 1.24 -6.00
N ILE A 450 2.42 0.96 -5.23
CA ILE A 450 1.12 0.49 -5.74
C ILE A 450 0.06 1.60 -5.69
N GLN A 451 0.27 2.63 -4.87
CA GLN A 451 -0.65 3.77 -4.75
C GLN A 451 -0.86 4.44 -6.12
N PRO A 452 -2.09 4.83 -6.46
CA PRO A 452 -2.37 5.48 -7.74
C PRO A 452 -1.57 6.73 -8.01
N MET A 453 -1.23 6.95 -9.27
CA MET A 453 -0.43 8.07 -9.76
C MET A 453 -1.11 8.83 -10.88
N LYS A 454 -0.64 10.04 -11.13
CA LYS A 454 -0.98 10.81 -12.35
C LYS A 454 -0.09 10.37 -13.50
N GLY A 455 -0.69 9.99 -14.61
CA GLY A 455 0.04 9.39 -15.73
C GLY A 455 0.60 8.01 -15.38
N GLY A 456 1.62 7.53 -16.08
CA GLY A 456 2.21 6.22 -15.83
C GLY A 456 1.18 5.09 -15.78
N TYR A 457 1.22 4.26 -14.74
CA TYR A 457 0.27 3.16 -14.59
C TYR A 457 -1.11 3.59 -14.01
N THR A 458 -1.32 4.87 -13.68
CA THR A 458 -2.57 5.41 -13.10
C THR A 458 -3.00 4.65 -11.83
N ASP A 459 -4.17 4.02 -11.81
CA ASP A 459 -4.66 3.15 -10.75
C ASP A 459 -4.53 1.65 -11.07
N ASN A 460 -3.91 1.31 -12.19
CA ASN A 460 -3.87 -0.07 -12.68
C ASN A 460 -3.20 -1.05 -11.72
N TYR A 461 -2.18 -0.62 -10.97
CA TYR A 461 -1.52 -1.49 -9.99
C TYR A 461 -2.39 -1.71 -8.75
N TYR A 462 -3.13 -0.69 -8.31
CA TYR A 462 -4.12 -0.84 -7.25
C TYR A 462 -5.22 -1.83 -7.65
N MET A 463 -5.77 -1.69 -8.85
CA MET A 463 -6.79 -2.60 -9.36
C MET A 463 -6.26 -4.03 -9.51
N GLN A 464 -5.02 -4.19 -9.98
CA GLN A 464 -4.36 -5.49 -10.08
C GLN A 464 -4.12 -6.12 -8.71
N MET A 465 -3.70 -5.34 -7.72
CA MET A 465 -3.58 -5.78 -6.33
C MET A 465 -4.92 -6.29 -5.79
N ALA A 466 -5.99 -5.51 -5.93
CA ALA A 466 -7.32 -5.89 -5.45
C ALA A 466 -7.84 -7.17 -6.13
N GLN A 467 -7.63 -7.34 -7.45
CA GLN A 467 -7.98 -8.57 -8.17
C GLN A 467 -7.24 -9.79 -7.61
N ASN A 468 -5.94 -9.66 -7.35
CA ASN A 468 -5.13 -10.76 -6.86
C ASN A 468 -5.38 -11.08 -5.37
N ILE A 469 -5.74 -10.09 -4.56
CA ILE A 469 -6.20 -10.32 -3.19
C ILE A 469 -7.49 -11.14 -3.18
N ARG A 470 -8.44 -10.88 -4.12
CA ARG A 470 -9.63 -11.73 -4.28
C ARG A 470 -9.27 -13.16 -4.69
N ARG A 471 -8.30 -13.36 -5.58
CA ARG A 471 -7.77 -14.70 -5.92
C ARG A 471 -7.19 -15.41 -4.68
N TYR A 472 -6.51 -14.68 -3.83
CA TYR A 472 -5.91 -15.21 -2.61
C TYR A 472 -6.93 -15.58 -1.54
N LYS A 473 -7.84 -14.64 -1.22
CA LYS A 473 -8.79 -14.78 -0.10
C LYS A 473 -10.11 -15.45 -0.47
N GLY A 474 -10.48 -15.49 -1.76
CA GLY A 474 -11.85 -15.75 -2.19
C GLY A 474 -12.74 -14.53 -1.96
N VAL A 475 -14.02 -14.63 -2.28
CA VAL A 475 -15.00 -13.55 -2.16
C VAL A 475 -16.35 -14.07 -1.65
N ARG A 476 -17.14 -13.18 -1.07
CA ARG A 476 -18.52 -13.46 -0.70
C ARG A 476 -19.42 -13.51 -1.94
N PRO A 477 -20.52 -14.27 -1.93
CA PRO A 477 -21.50 -14.24 -3.02
C PRO A 477 -22.19 -12.86 -3.08
N ILE A 478 -22.43 -12.37 -4.30
CA ILE A 478 -23.25 -11.17 -4.50
C ILE A 478 -24.69 -11.50 -4.06
N PRO A 479 -25.34 -10.67 -3.23
CA PRO A 479 -26.73 -10.88 -2.86
C PRO A 479 -27.65 -10.91 -4.07
N GLU A 480 -28.52 -11.90 -4.15
CA GLU A 480 -29.47 -12.01 -5.26
C GLU A 480 -30.61 -11.00 -5.14
N ASN A 481 -30.92 -10.36 -6.25
CA ASN A 481 -32.12 -9.54 -6.37
C ASN A 481 -33.35 -10.42 -6.72
N ARG A 482 -34.45 -10.26 -5.98
CA ARG A 482 -35.65 -11.07 -6.15
C ARG A 482 -36.64 -10.48 -7.18
N GLY A 483 -36.16 -10.22 -8.40
CA GLY A 483 -36.97 -9.79 -9.51
C GLY A 483 -37.38 -8.31 -9.47
N TYR A 484 -38.37 -7.95 -10.27
CA TYR A 484 -38.83 -6.58 -10.44
C TYR A 484 -39.50 -6.01 -9.18
N GLN A 485 -39.10 -4.81 -8.80
CA GLN A 485 -39.62 -4.07 -7.66
C GLN A 485 -40.03 -2.67 -8.08
N LYS A 486 -41.35 -2.40 -8.08
CA LYS A 486 -41.85 -1.06 -8.36
C LYS A 486 -41.63 -0.17 -7.14
N MET A 487 -40.85 0.88 -7.33
CA MET A 487 -40.56 1.89 -6.30
C MET A 487 -41.49 3.10 -6.49
N SER A 488 -41.69 3.88 -5.45
CA SER A 488 -42.38 5.17 -5.47
C SER A 488 -41.43 6.28 -5.09
N ILE A 489 -41.57 7.43 -5.77
CA ILE A 489 -40.79 8.65 -5.47
C ILE A 489 -41.72 9.59 -4.66
N ASP A 490 -42.11 9.13 -3.47
CA ASP A 490 -43.08 9.81 -2.60
C ASP A 490 -42.50 10.15 -1.22
N GLY A 491 -41.18 10.02 -1.08
CA GLY A 491 -40.48 10.24 0.21
C GLY A 491 -40.62 9.09 1.21
N GLN A 492 -41.30 7.99 0.84
CA GLN A 492 -41.41 6.80 1.69
C GLN A 492 -40.32 5.78 1.34
N PHE A 493 -39.24 5.76 2.13
CA PHE A 493 -38.07 4.95 1.84
C PHE A 493 -38.15 3.51 2.34
N ASP A 494 -39.19 3.10 3.07
CA ASP A 494 -39.32 1.75 3.61
C ASP A 494 -39.25 0.62 2.58
N LYS A 495 -39.70 0.89 1.36
CA LYS A 495 -39.61 -0.08 0.27
C LYS A 495 -38.19 -0.44 -0.09
N TRP A 496 -37.24 0.51 0.09
CA TRP A 496 -35.82 0.30 -0.19
C TRP A 496 -35.16 -0.67 0.78
N LYS A 497 -35.72 -0.88 1.99
CA LYS A 497 -35.26 -1.91 2.94
C LYS A 497 -35.37 -3.34 2.36
N LYS A 498 -36.25 -3.55 1.36
CA LYS A 498 -36.42 -4.83 0.67
C LYS A 498 -35.36 -5.08 -0.40
N ILE A 499 -34.70 -4.05 -0.89
CA ILE A 499 -33.62 -4.15 -1.86
C ILE A 499 -32.37 -4.56 -1.10
N LYS A 500 -31.91 -5.79 -1.34
CA LYS A 500 -30.79 -6.39 -0.61
C LYS A 500 -29.41 -6.04 -1.19
N ILE A 501 -29.35 -5.76 -2.50
CA ILE A 501 -28.11 -5.32 -3.13
C ILE A 501 -27.92 -3.86 -2.78
N GLU A 502 -26.88 -3.59 -2.02
CA GLU A 502 -26.49 -2.25 -1.59
C GLU A 502 -25.00 -2.04 -1.75
N TYR A 503 -24.63 -0.84 -2.15
CA TYR A 503 -23.25 -0.40 -2.29
C TYR A 503 -22.98 0.59 -1.17
N ARG A 504 -22.24 0.14 -0.16
CA ARG A 504 -21.84 0.95 0.97
C ARG A 504 -20.58 1.71 0.64
N ASP A 505 -20.39 2.86 1.24
CA ASP A 505 -19.19 3.68 1.12
C ASP A 505 -18.60 4.02 2.48
N THR A 506 -17.34 4.43 2.49
CA THR A 506 -16.61 4.83 3.68
C THR A 506 -17.22 6.09 4.27
N LYS A 507 -17.60 6.04 5.54
CA LYS A 507 -18.11 7.21 6.26
C LYS A 507 -16.99 8.21 6.53
N GLY A 508 -17.25 9.51 6.28
CA GLY A 508 -16.31 10.59 6.56
C GLY A 508 -15.13 10.68 5.59
N ASP A 509 -15.24 10.08 4.40
CA ASP A 509 -14.17 10.13 3.39
C ASP A 509 -14.13 11.46 2.60
N ILE A 510 -15.17 12.29 2.75
CA ILE A 510 -15.28 13.63 2.15
C ILE A 510 -14.64 14.73 3.01
N THR A 511 -13.72 14.39 3.88
CA THR A 511 -13.07 15.36 4.78
C THR A 511 -12.44 16.53 3.99
N HIS A 512 -12.45 17.71 4.56
CA HIS A 512 -11.78 18.86 3.95
C HIS A 512 -10.27 18.66 3.91
N ARG A 513 -9.68 19.09 2.81
CA ARG A 513 -8.24 19.18 2.65
C ARG A 513 -7.82 20.63 2.61
N ASP A 514 -6.94 21.02 3.49
CA ASP A 514 -6.25 22.31 3.49
C ASP A 514 -4.85 22.04 4.06
N TYR A 515 -3.97 21.49 3.21
CA TYR A 515 -2.68 21.01 3.68
C TYR A 515 -1.57 21.32 2.67
N LYS A 516 -0.39 21.61 3.20
CA LYS A 516 0.82 21.81 2.40
C LYS A 516 1.36 20.52 1.81
N GLY A 517 2.09 20.65 0.72
CA GLY A 517 2.84 19.57 0.07
C GLY A 517 4.29 19.95 -0.18
N TYR A 518 5.02 19.08 -0.83
CA TYR A 518 6.40 19.37 -1.22
C TYR A 518 6.49 20.61 -2.11
N GLY A 519 7.63 21.30 -2.05
CA GLY A 519 7.97 22.40 -2.93
C GLY A 519 7.05 23.62 -2.82
N GLY A 520 6.44 23.81 -1.66
CA GLY A 520 5.50 24.92 -1.44
C GLY A 520 4.13 24.70 -2.08
N ASN A 521 3.82 23.50 -2.57
CA ASN A 521 2.47 23.15 -2.99
C ASN A 521 1.51 23.24 -1.81
N HIS A 522 0.27 23.65 -2.09
CA HIS A 522 -0.80 23.72 -1.13
C HIS A 522 -2.06 23.12 -1.73
N TYR A 523 -2.55 22.08 -1.10
CA TYR A 523 -3.71 21.32 -1.58
C TYR A 523 -4.95 21.74 -0.81
N ILE A 524 -5.94 22.24 -1.53
CA ILE A 524 -7.22 22.66 -0.96
C ILE A 524 -8.34 21.86 -1.62
N ASN A 525 -9.15 21.20 -0.82
CA ASN A 525 -10.42 20.61 -1.23
C ASN A 525 -11.47 20.88 -0.15
N ASN A 526 -12.29 21.89 -0.37
CA ASN A 526 -13.39 22.27 0.52
C ASN A 526 -14.78 21.91 -0.04
N SER A 527 -14.81 21.04 -1.04
CA SER A 527 -16.06 20.61 -1.69
C SER A 527 -16.81 19.53 -0.91
N GLY A 528 -16.23 19.01 0.17
CA GLY A 528 -16.78 17.89 0.94
C GLY A 528 -18.14 18.22 1.54
N ARG A 529 -19.19 17.60 0.97
CA ARG A 529 -20.58 17.61 1.44
C ARG A 529 -21.31 16.41 0.88
N ASN A 530 -22.48 16.10 1.43
CA ASN A 530 -23.29 14.96 1.01
C ASN A 530 -22.49 13.65 1.03
N ASP A 531 -21.84 13.38 2.16
CA ASP A 531 -21.10 12.12 2.39
C ASP A 531 -22.02 10.93 2.08
N ILE A 532 -21.87 10.34 0.89
CA ILE A 532 -22.68 9.22 0.42
C ILE A 532 -22.20 7.97 1.13
N VAL A 533 -23.05 7.39 1.96
CA VAL A 533 -22.70 6.19 2.73
C VAL A 533 -23.34 4.91 2.16
N LEU A 534 -24.39 5.04 1.34
CA LEU A 534 -25.11 3.91 0.78
C LEU A 534 -25.79 4.28 -0.53
N SER A 535 -25.71 3.41 -1.52
CA SER A 535 -26.54 3.49 -2.72
C SER A 535 -27.20 2.15 -3.04
N LYS A 536 -28.39 2.20 -3.69
CA LYS A 536 -29.13 1.02 -4.14
C LYS A 536 -29.76 1.28 -5.50
N VAL A 537 -30.00 0.20 -6.24
CA VAL A 537 -30.69 0.23 -7.52
C VAL A 537 -31.85 -0.76 -7.49
N ALA A 538 -33.00 -0.34 -7.98
CA ALA A 538 -34.15 -1.20 -8.18
C ALA A 538 -34.69 -1.05 -9.61
N VAL A 539 -35.32 -2.09 -10.12
CA VAL A 539 -35.81 -2.14 -11.50
C VAL A 539 -37.25 -2.69 -11.50
N ASP A 540 -38.14 -2.07 -12.22
CA ASP A 540 -39.40 -2.68 -12.63
C ASP A 540 -39.42 -2.92 -14.15
N LYS A 541 -40.58 -3.17 -14.75
CA LYS A 541 -40.69 -3.44 -16.19
C LYS A 541 -40.47 -2.22 -17.08
N GLU A 542 -40.56 -1.02 -16.53
CA GLU A 542 -40.58 0.24 -17.26
C GLU A 542 -39.51 1.21 -16.81
N ASN A 543 -39.02 1.06 -15.55
CA ASN A 543 -38.18 2.06 -14.91
C ASN A 543 -37.00 1.44 -14.16
N VAL A 544 -35.93 2.22 -14.06
CA VAL A 544 -34.81 2.01 -13.11
C VAL A 544 -34.86 3.09 -12.05
N TYR A 545 -34.73 2.71 -10.81
CA TYR A 545 -34.78 3.57 -9.65
C TYR A 545 -33.46 3.57 -8.94
N PHE A 546 -32.97 4.75 -8.58
CA PHE A 546 -31.74 4.95 -7.84
C PHE A 546 -32.05 5.52 -6.46
N TYR A 547 -31.38 5.00 -5.46
CA TYR A 547 -31.45 5.46 -4.09
C TYR A 547 -30.05 5.80 -3.59
N VAL A 548 -29.93 6.94 -2.94
CA VAL A 548 -28.68 7.39 -2.32
C VAL A 548 -29.00 7.85 -0.90
N GLN A 549 -28.20 7.43 0.05
CA GLN A 549 -28.23 7.88 1.44
C GLN A 549 -26.92 8.56 1.80
N THR A 550 -27.03 9.70 2.44
CA THR A 550 -25.89 10.46 2.96
C THR A 550 -25.82 10.37 4.47
N ALA A 551 -24.61 10.53 5.03
CA ALA A 551 -24.39 10.50 6.48
C ALA A 551 -25.09 11.64 7.22
N ASN A 552 -25.25 12.79 6.56
CA ASN A 552 -25.90 14.00 7.08
C ASN A 552 -27.01 14.44 6.13
N PRO A 553 -27.91 15.36 6.54
CA PRO A 553 -28.93 15.91 5.65
C PRO A 553 -28.35 16.43 4.34
N ILE A 554 -29.00 16.10 3.22
CA ILE A 554 -28.58 16.52 1.89
C ILE A 554 -28.65 18.06 1.76
N THR A 555 -27.63 18.66 1.18
CA THR A 555 -27.58 20.10 0.86
C THR A 555 -28.54 20.44 -0.30
N SER A 556 -28.75 21.73 -0.55
CA SER A 556 -29.63 22.18 -1.62
C SER A 556 -29.18 21.66 -3.00
N SER A 557 -30.11 21.18 -3.80
CA SER A 557 -29.84 20.76 -5.19
C SER A 557 -29.42 21.94 -6.11
N THR A 558 -29.53 23.17 -5.62
CA THR A 558 -29.05 24.37 -6.33
C THR A 558 -27.57 24.65 -6.08
N ASP A 559 -26.94 23.92 -5.17
CA ASP A 559 -25.50 24.07 -4.92
C ASP A 559 -24.70 23.64 -6.16
N PRO A 560 -23.64 24.38 -6.52
CA PRO A 560 -22.80 24.00 -7.65
C PRO A 560 -22.11 22.66 -7.38
N ASN A 561 -22.03 21.81 -8.42
CA ASN A 561 -21.43 20.45 -8.34
C ASN A 561 -22.05 19.59 -7.22
N TRP A 562 -23.38 19.62 -7.12
CA TRP A 562 -24.12 19.03 -6.00
C TRP A 562 -23.93 17.52 -5.89
N MET A 563 -24.40 16.74 -6.81
CA MET A 563 -24.21 15.29 -6.95
C MET A 563 -24.35 14.91 -8.43
N LEU A 564 -23.59 13.92 -8.88
CA LEU A 564 -23.64 13.41 -10.24
C LEU A 564 -24.04 11.93 -10.23
N LEU A 565 -24.96 11.56 -11.11
CA LEU A 565 -25.26 10.19 -11.47
C LEU A 565 -24.76 9.96 -12.90
N LEU A 566 -23.77 9.11 -13.05
CA LEU A 566 -23.24 8.70 -14.35
C LEU A 566 -23.85 7.36 -14.74
N ILE A 567 -24.38 7.28 -15.96
CA ILE A 567 -25.03 6.08 -16.50
C ILE A 567 -24.33 5.73 -17.81
N ASP A 568 -23.68 4.58 -17.85
CA ASP A 568 -23.18 3.99 -19.08
C ASP A 568 -24.31 3.13 -19.69
N ALA A 569 -24.75 3.48 -20.88
CA ALA A 569 -25.92 2.87 -21.50
C ALA A 569 -25.61 1.68 -22.41
N ASP A 570 -24.37 1.48 -22.80
CA ASP A 570 -23.96 0.45 -23.75
C ASP A 570 -22.88 -0.51 -23.25
N ASN A 571 -22.46 -0.34 -21.98
CA ASN A 571 -21.40 -1.12 -21.34
C ASN A 571 -20.10 -1.12 -22.16
N ASN A 572 -19.77 0.01 -22.77
CA ASN A 572 -18.60 0.18 -23.60
C ASN A 572 -17.78 1.38 -23.11
N TYR A 573 -16.68 1.11 -22.41
CA TYR A 573 -15.83 2.16 -21.85
C TYR A 573 -15.17 3.08 -22.90
N SER A 574 -15.16 2.68 -24.17
CA SER A 574 -14.64 3.52 -25.27
C SER A 574 -15.64 4.54 -25.79
N THR A 575 -16.87 4.48 -25.31
CA THR A 575 -17.94 5.45 -25.56
C THR A 575 -18.35 6.07 -24.22
N GLY A 576 -18.85 7.27 -24.22
CA GLY A 576 -19.28 7.92 -23.00
C GLY A 576 -18.49 9.18 -22.65
N TRP A 577 -18.56 9.59 -21.41
CA TRP A 577 -17.96 10.82 -20.94
C TRP A 577 -16.52 10.60 -20.51
N TYR A 578 -15.61 11.31 -21.17
CA TYR A 578 -14.23 11.42 -20.76
C TYR A 578 -14.12 12.66 -19.85
N GLY A 579 -14.00 12.42 -18.54
CA GLY A 579 -13.79 13.47 -17.54
C GLY A 579 -12.38 14.04 -17.57
#